data_a5eef48f12648eeb65fe9cb20911a3c2
#
_entry.id   a5eef48f12648eeb65fe9cb20911a3c2
#
_cell.length_a   1.000
_cell.length_b   1.000
_cell.length_c   1.000
_cell.angle_alpha   90.00
_cell.angle_beta   90.00
_cell.angle_gamma   90.00
#
_symmetry.space_group_name_H-M   'P 1'
#
loop_
_entity.id
_entity.type
_entity.pdbx_description
1 polymer ?
#
loop_
_entity_poly.entity_id
_entity_poly.type
_entity_poly.pdbx_seq_one_letter_code
_entity_poly.pdbx_strand_id
1 'polypeptide(L)'
;MSLGQHESWAAQGSHKHIEMKHTFIIILTLLAFVTSSQALDNPKREFRGAWLHVIGQTQWQNKTTAQAKEYIVDQIDKLQRAGCNAVIFQVRPTADAVYKSDLEPWSAWLTGKRGKAPNPLWDPMEFAIQEAHKRGMEFHAWLNPYRVTSTAKEILPKSHISNMEPQRFFRYNGQILFDPAYQENRDFICEVVKDITHRYDVDAIHIDDYFYPYPAPGKAIPDDASYLRKGNGMNRNDWRRHNVDLLIEQLYNTIKKEKPWVRFGISPFGIWRNKRTDPRGSESTGLQNYDDLYADVLLWDQKGWVDYVVPQLYWSLDQAAAPSRKLVKWWNDNIHNTDLYIGQDVKRTMDSPDPKNHDRNELDTKVTLSRNLKNVGGNVWWHGYWVTGNYKGAADSLAKKYQSTIALPPVYKGPGKGPKAVKKIELEKSDEGSFLSWDAPANGREEKTDDAIRFVVYEFLPGEKLDINNSQAIVALTPFHRVRIANPEPGLSYAVTTLDRLNRESDPIFLYVK
;
A
#
# COMPACT_ATOMS: atom_id res chain seq x y z
N MET A 1 77.38 -20.04 -0.62
CA MET A 1 78.54 -19.78 0.23
C MET A 1 78.03 -18.70 1.18
N SER A 2 77.67 -19.07 2.37
CA SER A 2 78.45 -19.24 3.57
C SER A 2 78.43 -17.95 4.39
N LEU A 3 77.67 -18.05 5.51
CA LEU A 3 78.09 -17.81 6.92
C LEU A 3 78.28 -16.34 7.32
N GLY A 4 77.86 -15.85 8.40
CA GLY A 4 77.38 -16.35 9.69
C GLY A 4 77.17 -15.17 10.63
N GLN A 5 76.21 -15.28 11.48
CA GLN A 5 76.27 -15.25 12.97
C GLN A 5 77.15 -14.18 13.67
N HIS A 6 76.60 -13.40 14.56
CA HIS A 6 76.45 -13.49 16.02
C HIS A 6 76.10 -12.11 16.63
N GLU A 7 75.10 -12.07 17.42
CA GLU A 7 74.88 -11.66 18.81
C GLU A 7 75.50 -10.35 19.33
N SER A 8 74.77 -9.48 19.99
CA SER A 8 74.40 -9.54 21.39
C SER A 8 73.57 -8.30 21.86
N TRP A 9 72.54 -8.54 22.51
CA TRP A 9 71.98 -8.12 23.80
C TRP A 9 72.24 -6.71 24.36
N ALA A 10 71.13 -6.12 24.79
CA ALA A 10 70.86 -5.31 25.98
C ALA A 10 70.79 -3.78 25.80
N ALA A 11 69.60 -3.29 25.86
CA ALA A 11 69.09 -2.30 26.82
C ALA A 11 67.63 -2.13 26.71
N GLN A 12 66.89 -2.74 27.63
CA GLN A 12 65.47 -2.54 27.87
C GLN A 12 65.21 -1.24 28.63
N GLY A 13 64.09 -0.66 28.36
CA GLY A 13 63.32 0.05 29.36
C GLY A 13 63.11 1.52 29.12
N SER A 14 61.87 1.88 28.81
CA SER A 14 61.19 3.11 29.17
C SER A 14 60.39 3.85 28.08
N HIS A 15 59.98 3.17 26.99
CA HIS A 15 59.09 3.86 26.03
C HIS A 15 57.71 3.21 25.77
N LYS A 16 57.31 2.21 26.58
CA LYS A 16 56.02 1.52 26.34
C LYS A 16 54.78 2.09 27.07
N HIS A 17 54.95 3.08 27.95
CA HIS A 17 53.82 3.61 28.74
C HIS A 17 53.19 4.93 28.21
N ILE A 18 53.80 5.59 27.25
CA ILE A 18 53.28 6.88 26.70
C ILE A 18 52.44 6.67 25.44
N GLU A 19 52.76 5.66 24.62
CA GLU A 19 51.97 5.40 23.38
C GLU A 19 50.61 4.77 23.65
N MET A 20 50.42 4.00 24.74
CA MET A 20 49.11 3.40 25.06
C MET A 20 48.07 4.43 25.53
N LYS A 21 48.48 5.54 26.13
CA LYS A 21 47.55 6.60 26.55
C LYS A 21 47.03 7.46 25.38
N HIS A 22 47.85 7.67 24.37
CA HIS A 22 47.43 8.46 23.19
C HIS A 22 46.59 7.63 22.24
N THR A 23 46.83 6.33 22.12
CA THR A 23 45.99 5.45 21.28
C THR A 23 44.59 5.25 21.86
N PHE A 24 44.46 5.19 23.20
CA PHE A 24 43.15 5.12 23.86
C PHE A 24 42.36 6.45 23.75
N ILE A 25 43.01 7.60 23.78
CA ILE A 25 42.36 8.91 23.62
C ILE A 25 41.92 9.12 22.17
N ILE A 26 42.64 8.65 21.17
CA ILE A 26 42.29 8.73 19.75
C ILE A 26 41.10 7.78 19.42
N ILE A 27 41.03 6.59 20.06
CA ILE A 27 39.91 5.67 19.87
C ILE A 27 38.66 6.19 20.59
N LEU A 28 38.75 6.84 21.74
CA LEU A 28 37.61 7.48 22.40
C LEU A 28 37.13 8.75 21.66
N THR A 29 38.00 9.50 21.01
CA THR A 29 37.60 10.65 20.18
C THR A 29 37.04 10.26 18.81
N LEU A 30 37.46 9.12 18.26
CA LEU A 30 36.88 8.56 17.03
C LEU A 30 35.50 7.91 17.24
N LEU A 31 35.23 7.40 18.46
CA LEU A 31 33.90 6.91 18.86
C LEU A 31 32.90 8.05 19.16
N ALA A 32 33.38 9.28 19.40
CA ALA A 32 32.52 10.45 19.63
C ALA A 32 32.10 11.16 18.33
N PHE A 33 32.59 10.76 17.16
CA PHE A 33 32.17 11.21 15.83
C PHE A 33 31.40 10.17 15.04
N VAL A 34 30.81 9.18 15.69
CA VAL A 34 29.58 8.58 15.15
C VAL A 34 28.53 9.67 15.24
N THR A 35 28.48 10.51 14.21
CA THR A 35 27.31 11.37 13.96
C THR A 35 26.11 10.48 14.17
N SER A 36 25.34 10.76 15.21
CA SER A 36 23.98 10.30 15.31
C SER A 36 23.29 10.82 14.05
N SER A 37 23.29 10.02 12.99
CA SER A 37 22.21 10.07 12.03
C SER A 37 20.98 10.00 12.93
N GLN A 38 20.30 11.12 13.16
CA GLN A 38 18.98 11.08 13.80
C GLN A 38 18.21 10.09 12.95
N ALA A 39 18.03 8.88 13.48
CA ALA A 39 17.13 7.93 12.90
C ALA A 39 15.81 8.69 12.80
N LEU A 40 15.29 8.86 11.59
CA LEU A 40 13.97 9.43 11.42
C LEU A 40 13.06 8.62 12.33
N ASP A 41 12.44 9.27 13.33
CA ASP A 41 11.50 8.59 14.22
C ASP A 41 10.43 7.94 13.38
N ASN A 42 10.46 6.62 13.30
CA ASN A 42 9.46 5.86 12.58
C ASN A 42 8.16 5.90 13.39
N PRO A 43 7.06 6.41 12.82
CA PRO A 43 5.81 6.53 13.56
C PRO A 43 5.25 5.14 13.91
N LYS A 44 4.59 5.02 15.06
CA LYS A 44 3.87 3.79 15.45
C LYS A 44 2.81 3.41 14.40
N ARG A 45 2.15 4.41 13.80
CA ARG A 45 1.10 4.23 12.80
C ARG A 45 1.44 4.99 11.52
N GLU A 46 1.49 4.28 10.41
CA GLU A 46 1.76 4.84 9.09
C GLU A 46 1.26 3.86 8.03
N PHE A 47 0.54 4.33 7.03
CA PHE A 47 0.19 3.49 5.88
C PHE A 47 1.40 3.33 4.97
N ARG A 48 1.85 2.09 4.77
CA ARG A 48 3.01 1.73 3.97
C ARG A 48 2.60 0.73 2.91
N GLY A 49 1.98 1.23 1.84
CA GLY A 49 1.42 0.41 0.78
C GLY A 49 2.34 0.24 -0.42
N ALA A 50 2.06 -0.79 -1.23
CA ALA A 50 2.65 -0.94 -2.56
C ALA A 50 1.65 -1.54 -3.54
N TRP A 51 1.64 -1.04 -4.79
CA TRP A 51 0.79 -1.57 -5.85
C TRP A 51 1.47 -2.73 -6.59
N LEU A 52 0.79 -3.88 -6.66
CA LEU A 52 1.15 -5.01 -7.51
C LEU A 52 0.13 -5.14 -8.64
N HIS A 53 0.48 -4.66 -9.82
CA HIS A 53 -0.37 -4.76 -11.01
C HIS A 53 -0.19 -6.10 -11.72
N VAL A 54 -1.23 -6.56 -12.38
CA VAL A 54 -1.24 -7.80 -13.17
C VAL A 54 -1.21 -7.51 -14.66
N ILE A 55 -1.84 -6.42 -15.08
CA ILE A 55 -1.81 -5.98 -16.47
C ILE A 55 -0.38 -5.74 -16.96
N GLY A 56 -0.04 -6.27 -18.13
CA GLY A 56 1.31 -6.17 -18.67
C GLY A 56 2.33 -7.15 -18.08
N GLN A 57 1.98 -7.93 -17.06
CA GLN A 57 2.86 -8.89 -16.39
C GLN A 57 2.77 -10.28 -17.03
N THR A 58 3.51 -10.50 -18.11
CA THR A 58 3.48 -11.77 -18.86
C THR A 58 4.10 -12.96 -18.10
N GLN A 59 4.87 -12.69 -17.08
CA GLN A 59 5.51 -13.72 -16.26
C GLN A 59 4.52 -14.64 -15.52
N TRP A 60 3.28 -14.20 -15.31
CA TRP A 60 2.23 -15.03 -14.74
C TRP A 60 1.79 -16.15 -15.67
N GLN A 61 1.75 -15.86 -16.99
CA GLN A 61 1.12 -16.70 -18.01
C GLN A 61 1.78 -18.06 -18.20
N ASN A 62 3.08 -18.16 -17.90
CA ASN A 62 3.90 -19.36 -18.11
C ASN A 62 4.21 -20.12 -16.82
N LYS A 63 3.57 -19.75 -15.69
CA LYS A 63 3.81 -20.39 -14.41
C LYS A 63 2.83 -21.54 -14.17
N THR A 64 3.34 -22.64 -13.60
CA THR A 64 2.47 -23.64 -12.96
C THR A 64 1.79 -23.02 -11.74
N THR A 65 0.73 -23.65 -11.24
CA THR A 65 0.06 -23.19 -10.02
C THR A 65 1.03 -23.09 -8.83
N ALA A 66 1.94 -24.05 -8.67
CA ALA A 66 2.95 -24.01 -7.61
C ALA A 66 3.88 -22.80 -7.77
N GLN A 67 4.42 -22.58 -8.96
CA GLN A 67 5.28 -21.42 -9.26
C GLN A 67 4.56 -20.08 -9.13
N ALA A 68 3.25 -20.01 -9.45
CA ALA A 68 2.46 -18.79 -9.29
C ALA A 68 2.24 -18.48 -7.80
N LYS A 69 1.96 -19.49 -6.98
CA LYS A 69 1.86 -19.35 -5.51
C LYS A 69 3.18 -18.91 -4.90
N GLU A 70 4.28 -19.55 -5.25
CA GLU A 70 5.62 -19.19 -4.81
C GLU A 70 5.97 -17.73 -5.18
N TYR A 71 5.61 -17.31 -6.40
CA TYR A 71 5.81 -15.94 -6.85
C TYR A 71 5.02 -14.93 -6.01
N ILE A 72 3.74 -15.21 -5.68
CA ILE A 72 2.94 -14.35 -4.80
C ILE A 72 3.59 -14.24 -3.42
N VAL A 73 3.99 -15.37 -2.84
CA VAL A 73 4.66 -15.42 -1.54
C VAL A 73 5.94 -14.57 -1.57
N ASP A 74 6.80 -14.78 -2.59
CA ASP A 74 8.05 -14.02 -2.74
C ASP A 74 7.82 -12.50 -2.83
N GLN A 75 6.80 -12.06 -3.60
CA GLN A 75 6.49 -10.63 -3.72
C GLN A 75 6.01 -10.05 -2.39
N ILE A 76 5.10 -10.72 -1.68
CA ILE A 76 4.56 -10.25 -0.39
C ILE A 76 5.65 -10.26 0.68
N ASP A 77 6.49 -11.30 0.73
CA ASP A 77 7.65 -11.38 1.64
C ASP A 77 8.63 -10.21 1.44
N LYS A 78 8.94 -9.89 0.20
CA LYS A 78 9.84 -8.78 -0.13
C LYS A 78 9.25 -7.42 0.26
N LEU A 79 7.95 -7.22 0.06
CA LEU A 79 7.26 -6.00 0.52
C LEU A 79 7.25 -5.90 2.04
N GLN A 80 6.95 -6.99 2.76
CA GLN A 80 7.01 -7.01 4.22
C GLN A 80 8.43 -6.70 4.73
N ARG A 81 9.46 -7.31 4.14
CA ARG A 81 10.86 -7.01 4.49
C ARG A 81 11.28 -5.57 4.21
N ALA A 82 10.68 -4.93 3.21
CA ALA A 82 10.86 -3.50 2.97
C ALA A 82 10.08 -2.62 3.96
N GLY A 83 9.33 -3.21 4.89
CA GLY A 83 8.54 -2.54 5.93
C GLY A 83 7.15 -2.09 5.47
N CYS A 84 6.63 -2.62 4.35
CA CYS A 84 5.25 -2.39 3.94
C CYS A 84 4.28 -3.15 4.84
N ASN A 85 3.10 -2.56 5.09
CA ASN A 85 2.00 -3.15 5.85
C ASN A 85 0.69 -3.26 5.07
N ALA A 86 0.71 -2.93 3.78
CA ALA A 86 -0.43 -3.12 2.89
C ALA A 86 0.04 -3.46 1.47
N VAL A 87 -0.68 -4.37 0.80
CA VAL A 87 -0.54 -4.66 -0.63
C VAL A 87 -1.81 -4.29 -1.36
N ILE A 88 -1.69 -3.47 -2.41
CA ILE A 88 -2.79 -3.10 -3.30
C ILE A 88 -2.62 -3.92 -4.57
N PHE A 89 -3.40 -5.01 -4.65
CA PHE A 89 -3.23 -6.04 -5.68
C PHE A 89 -4.31 -5.92 -6.75
N GLN A 90 -3.89 -5.85 -8.03
CA GLN A 90 -4.82 -5.72 -9.14
C GLN A 90 -5.55 -7.04 -9.40
N VAL A 91 -6.84 -7.07 -9.08
CA VAL A 91 -7.68 -8.27 -9.20
C VAL A 91 -8.62 -8.21 -10.41
N ARG A 92 -8.90 -7.01 -10.95
CA ARG A 92 -9.75 -6.79 -12.12
C ARG A 92 -9.15 -5.75 -13.06
N PRO A 93 -8.26 -6.16 -13.99
CA PRO A 93 -7.55 -5.22 -14.87
C PRO A 93 -8.38 -4.72 -16.07
N THR A 94 -9.22 -5.58 -16.68
CA THR A 94 -9.88 -5.30 -17.97
C THR A 94 -11.23 -6.00 -18.10
N ALA A 95 -12.17 -5.75 -17.18
CA ALA A 95 -13.46 -6.48 -17.11
C ALA A 95 -13.26 -8.01 -17.19
N ASP A 96 -12.29 -8.46 -16.45
CA ASP A 96 -11.90 -9.87 -16.29
C ASP A 96 -11.27 -10.04 -14.89
N ALA A 97 -11.25 -11.27 -14.37
CA ALA A 97 -10.91 -11.54 -12.99
C ALA A 97 -9.63 -12.40 -12.85
N VAL A 98 -8.79 -12.08 -11.87
CA VAL A 98 -7.71 -12.96 -11.40
C VAL A 98 -8.14 -13.79 -10.18
N TYR A 99 -9.42 -13.99 -10.04
CA TYR A 99 -10.07 -14.80 -9.00
C TYR A 99 -11.24 -15.56 -9.61
N LYS A 100 -11.80 -16.54 -8.89
CA LYS A 100 -12.97 -17.27 -9.35
C LYS A 100 -14.20 -16.34 -9.33
N SER A 101 -14.70 -15.97 -10.52
CA SER A 101 -15.87 -15.11 -10.68
C SER A 101 -16.91 -15.79 -11.57
N ASP A 102 -18.19 -15.65 -11.21
CA ASP A 102 -19.32 -16.05 -12.03
C ASP A 102 -19.83 -14.88 -12.90
N LEU A 103 -19.33 -13.67 -12.67
CA LEU A 103 -19.73 -12.43 -13.37
C LEU A 103 -18.82 -12.09 -14.55
N GLU A 104 -17.53 -12.36 -14.42
CA GLU A 104 -16.52 -11.99 -15.41
C GLU A 104 -15.57 -13.15 -15.74
N PRO A 105 -15.03 -13.19 -16.97
CA PRO A 105 -14.13 -14.26 -17.38
C PRO A 105 -12.79 -14.18 -16.65
N TRP A 106 -12.09 -15.31 -16.54
CA TRP A 106 -10.68 -15.35 -16.11
C TRP A 106 -9.81 -14.42 -16.94
N SER A 107 -8.93 -13.68 -16.30
CA SER A 107 -8.04 -12.73 -16.95
C SER A 107 -6.99 -13.44 -17.84
N ALA A 108 -6.77 -12.87 -19.03
CA ALA A 108 -5.70 -13.31 -19.92
C ALA A 108 -4.31 -13.08 -19.30
N TRP A 109 -4.18 -12.11 -18.41
CA TRP A 109 -2.90 -11.83 -17.73
C TRP A 109 -2.47 -12.96 -16.80
N LEU A 110 -3.42 -13.72 -16.27
CA LEU A 110 -3.12 -14.88 -15.42
C LEU A 110 -2.70 -16.13 -16.23
N THR A 111 -3.39 -16.40 -17.33
CA THR A 111 -3.29 -17.72 -18.01
C THR A 111 -2.92 -17.63 -19.50
N GLY A 112 -2.68 -16.41 -20.01
CA GLY A 112 -2.39 -16.16 -21.43
C GLY A 112 -3.61 -16.12 -22.34
N LYS A 113 -4.80 -16.51 -21.85
CA LYS A 113 -6.04 -16.49 -22.63
C LYS A 113 -7.24 -16.14 -21.75
N ARG A 114 -7.99 -15.10 -22.15
CA ARG A 114 -9.20 -14.68 -21.43
C ARG A 114 -10.24 -15.80 -21.41
N GLY A 115 -10.85 -16.02 -20.25
CA GLY A 115 -11.81 -17.09 -19.99
C GLY A 115 -11.19 -18.45 -19.69
N LYS A 116 -9.87 -18.62 -19.79
CA LYS A 116 -9.19 -19.84 -19.41
C LYS A 116 -8.85 -19.80 -17.91
N ALA A 117 -9.43 -20.73 -17.15
CA ALA A 117 -9.10 -20.91 -15.74
C ALA A 117 -7.66 -21.47 -15.57
N PRO A 118 -7.01 -21.20 -14.41
CA PRO A 118 -5.75 -21.86 -14.06
C PRO A 118 -5.96 -23.38 -13.90
N ASN A 119 -4.94 -24.17 -14.19
CA ASN A 119 -4.98 -25.62 -14.06
C ASN A 119 -3.74 -26.14 -13.31
N PRO A 120 -3.88 -26.85 -12.18
CA PRO A 120 -5.15 -27.10 -11.48
C PRO A 120 -5.86 -25.81 -11.04
N LEU A 121 -7.18 -25.90 -10.91
CA LEU A 121 -8.01 -24.76 -10.49
C LEU A 121 -7.65 -24.32 -9.06
N TRP A 122 -7.42 -23.05 -8.89
CA TRP A 122 -7.20 -22.37 -7.59
C TRP A 122 -7.64 -20.93 -7.67
N ASP A 123 -7.75 -20.26 -6.54
CA ASP A 123 -8.12 -18.85 -6.47
C ASP A 123 -6.89 -17.99 -6.09
N PRO A 124 -6.31 -17.25 -7.05
CA PRO A 124 -5.14 -16.41 -6.78
C PRO A 124 -5.38 -15.28 -5.79
N MET A 125 -6.57 -14.67 -5.81
CA MET A 125 -6.89 -13.56 -4.89
C MET A 125 -7.04 -14.08 -3.45
N GLU A 126 -7.80 -15.15 -3.25
CA GLU A 126 -7.96 -15.77 -1.92
C GLU A 126 -6.59 -16.16 -1.34
N PHE A 127 -5.74 -16.77 -2.15
CA PHE A 127 -4.39 -17.14 -1.72
C PHE A 127 -3.55 -15.92 -1.35
N ALA A 128 -3.60 -14.84 -2.14
CA ALA A 128 -2.84 -13.63 -1.88
C ALA A 128 -3.33 -12.90 -0.61
N ILE A 129 -4.65 -12.89 -0.35
CA ILE A 129 -5.24 -12.37 0.89
C ILE A 129 -4.67 -13.13 2.10
N GLN A 130 -4.73 -14.47 2.07
CA GLN A 130 -4.23 -15.31 3.16
C GLN A 130 -2.72 -15.07 3.41
N GLU A 131 -1.92 -14.95 2.35
CA GLU A 131 -0.48 -14.71 2.48
C GLU A 131 -0.16 -13.31 2.99
N ALA A 132 -0.94 -12.27 2.61
CA ALA A 132 -0.81 -10.93 3.17
C ALA A 132 -1.18 -10.91 4.66
N HIS A 133 -2.32 -11.47 5.04
CA HIS A 133 -2.79 -11.52 6.41
C HIS A 133 -1.86 -12.30 7.34
N LYS A 134 -1.32 -13.46 6.91
CA LYS A 134 -0.30 -14.22 7.67
C LYS A 134 0.90 -13.36 8.08
N ARG A 135 1.21 -12.30 7.33
CA ARG A 135 2.31 -11.36 7.56
C ARG A 135 1.89 -10.07 8.26
N GLY A 136 0.64 -10.02 8.73
CA GLY A 136 0.07 -8.82 9.36
C GLY A 136 -0.21 -7.66 8.40
N MET A 137 -0.15 -7.91 7.08
CA MET A 137 -0.38 -6.89 6.05
C MET A 137 -1.86 -6.84 5.65
N GLU A 138 -2.35 -5.64 5.31
CA GLU A 138 -3.65 -5.46 4.67
C GLU A 138 -3.60 -5.87 3.19
N PHE A 139 -4.74 -6.37 2.69
CA PHE A 139 -4.95 -6.67 1.28
C PHE A 139 -6.05 -5.78 0.69
N HIS A 140 -5.68 -4.91 -0.26
CA HIS A 140 -6.60 -4.04 -0.98
C HIS A 140 -6.84 -4.58 -2.38
N ALA A 141 -8.08 -4.97 -2.68
CA ALA A 141 -8.46 -5.46 -4.00
C ALA A 141 -8.59 -4.29 -4.99
N TRP A 142 -7.65 -4.19 -5.94
CA TRP A 142 -7.63 -3.11 -6.93
C TRP A 142 -8.33 -3.51 -8.23
N LEU A 143 -9.31 -2.69 -8.61
CA LEU A 143 -10.11 -2.82 -9.82
C LEU A 143 -9.94 -1.59 -10.72
N ASN A 144 -9.91 -1.82 -12.05
CA ASN A 144 -10.22 -0.76 -13.00
C ASN A 144 -11.72 -0.82 -13.33
N PRO A 145 -12.52 0.24 -13.11
CA PRO A 145 -13.97 0.13 -13.23
C PRO A 145 -14.45 0.04 -14.68
N TYR A 146 -13.85 0.77 -15.63
CA TYR A 146 -14.45 0.98 -16.95
C TYR A 146 -13.73 0.29 -18.11
N ARG A 147 -12.47 -0.11 -17.96
CA ARG A 147 -11.68 -0.68 -19.05
C ARG A 147 -12.10 -2.12 -19.32
N VAL A 148 -12.46 -2.41 -20.59
CA VAL A 148 -12.78 -3.77 -21.08
C VAL A 148 -11.59 -4.38 -21.82
N THR A 149 -10.88 -3.59 -22.61
CA THR A 149 -9.65 -4.01 -23.30
C THR A 149 -8.56 -2.98 -23.12
N SER A 150 -7.31 -3.43 -23.08
CA SER A 150 -6.14 -2.54 -23.09
C SER A 150 -5.67 -2.21 -24.51
N THR A 151 -6.00 -3.07 -25.48
CA THR A 151 -5.65 -2.89 -26.90
C THR A 151 -6.80 -3.30 -27.82
N ALA A 152 -6.74 -2.86 -29.09
CA ALA A 152 -7.73 -3.24 -30.12
C ALA A 152 -7.64 -4.72 -30.54
N LYS A 153 -6.54 -5.39 -30.19
CA LYS A 153 -6.24 -6.77 -30.63
C LYS A 153 -6.79 -7.84 -29.68
N GLU A 154 -7.28 -7.45 -28.50
CA GLU A 154 -7.80 -8.40 -27.52
C GLU A 154 -9.09 -9.04 -28.02
N ILE A 155 -9.15 -10.38 -27.89
CA ILE A 155 -10.32 -11.19 -28.27
C ILE A 155 -11.13 -11.45 -27.00
N LEU A 156 -12.39 -11.01 -27.03
CA LEU A 156 -13.34 -11.23 -25.96
C LEU A 156 -14.18 -12.48 -26.22
N PRO A 157 -14.47 -13.31 -25.20
CA PRO A 157 -15.42 -14.41 -25.32
C PRO A 157 -16.79 -13.91 -25.82
N LYS A 158 -17.52 -14.74 -26.56
CA LYS A 158 -18.88 -14.38 -27.04
C LYS A 158 -19.82 -14.03 -25.88
N SER A 159 -19.65 -14.67 -24.74
CA SER A 159 -20.40 -14.43 -23.49
C SER A 159 -19.97 -13.17 -22.75
N HIS A 160 -18.96 -12.44 -23.20
CA HIS A 160 -18.54 -11.22 -22.52
C HIS A 160 -19.64 -10.14 -22.67
N ILE A 161 -19.94 -9.43 -21.56
CA ILE A 161 -21.02 -8.45 -21.50
C ILE A 161 -20.96 -7.39 -22.62
N SER A 162 -19.76 -6.96 -23.03
CA SER A 162 -19.60 -6.00 -24.15
C SER A 162 -19.96 -6.58 -25.52
N ASN A 163 -20.01 -7.90 -25.67
CA ASN A 163 -20.51 -8.54 -26.89
C ASN A 163 -22.01 -8.81 -26.84
N MET A 164 -22.56 -9.04 -25.64
CA MET A 164 -24.00 -9.26 -25.44
C MET A 164 -24.80 -7.95 -25.45
N GLU A 165 -24.22 -6.87 -24.93
CA GLU A 165 -24.86 -5.56 -24.75
C GLU A 165 -24.01 -4.42 -25.33
N PRO A 166 -23.63 -4.48 -26.63
CA PRO A 166 -22.63 -3.59 -27.22
C PRO A 166 -22.99 -2.09 -27.15
N GLN A 167 -24.28 -1.77 -27.07
CA GLN A 167 -24.78 -0.39 -26.97
C GLN A 167 -24.40 0.33 -25.67
N ARG A 168 -23.99 -0.41 -24.64
CA ARG A 168 -23.56 0.12 -23.34
C ARG A 168 -22.05 0.42 -23.27
N PHE A 169 -21.36 0.28 -24.39
CA PHE A 169 -19.91 0.43 -24.50
C PHE A 169 -19.54 1.37 -25.62
N PHE A 170 -18.39 1.99 -25.52
CA PHE A 170 -17.81 2.74 -26.62
C PHE A 170 -16.36 2.32 -26.88
N ARG A 171 -15.89 2.64 -28.10
CA ARG A 171 -14.48 2.41 -28.50
C ARG A 171 -13.75 3.74 -28.51
N TYR A 172 -12.64 3.81 -27.80
CA TYR A 172 -11.80 4.99 -27.78
C TYR A 172 -10.33 4.60 -27.80
N ASN A 173 -9.58 5.19 -28.70
CA ASN A 173 -8.14 4.98 -28.85
C ASN A 173 -7.68 3.51 -28.82
N GLY A 174 -8.43 2.63 -29.51
CA GLY A 174 -8.14 1.19 -29.57
C GLY A 174 -8.61 0.37 -28.37
N GLN A 175 -9.25 0.97 -27.40
CA GLN A 175 -9.84 0.30 -26.24
C GLN A 175 -11.35 0.20 -26.35
N ILE A 176 -11.94 -0.78 -25.69
CA ILE A 176 -13.36 -0.85 -25.37
C ILE A 176 -13.51 -0.43 -23.92
N LEU A 177 -14.46 0.46 -23.63
CA LEU A 177 -14.76 0.94 -22.29
C LEU A 177 -16.27 0.85 -22.03
N PHE A 178 -16.63 0.60 -20.78
CA PHE A 178 -17.99 0.83 -20.32
C PHE A 178 -18.33 2.32 -20.48
N ASP A 179 -19.51 2.63 -21.00
CA ASP A 179 -20.03 4.00 -21.00
C ASP A 179 -20.56 4.34 -19.60
N PRO A 180 -19.97 5.33 -18.89
CA PRO A 180 -20.37 5.68 -17.52
C PRO A 180 -21.82 6.19 -17.41
N ALA A 181 -22.42 6.61 -18.53
CA ALA A 181 -23.79 7.13 -18.57
C ALA A 181 -24.88 6.06 -18.36
N TYR A 182 -24.54 4.78 -18.50
CA TYR A 182 -25.52 3.70 -18.35
C TYR A 182 -25.60 3.24 -16.89
N GLN A 183 -26.81 3.32 -16.31
CA GLN A 183 -27.09 2.79 -14.97
C GLN A 183 -26.74 1.30 -14.87
N GLU A 184 -27.07 0.54 -15.91
CA GLU A 184 -26.84 -0.89 -16.01
C GLU A 184 -25.33 -1.24 -15.93
N ASN A 185 -24.45 -0.34 -16.36
CA ASN A 185 -23.01 -0.49 -16.24
C ASN A 185 -22.56 -0.23 -14.79
N ARG A 186 -23.09 0.79 -14.14
CA ARG A 186 -22.82 1.09 -12.73
C ARG A 186 -23.30 -0.07 -11.85
N ASP A 187 -24.51 -0.58 -12.11
CA ASP A 187 -25.08 -1.71 -11.39
C ASP A 187 -24.20 -2.97 -11.53
N PHE A 188 -23.75 -3.27 -12.76
CA PHE A 188 -22.87 -4.42 -13.03
C PHE A 188 -21.52 -4.29 -12.28
N ILE A 189 -20.90 -3.11 -12.33
CA ILE A 189 -19.63 -2.86 -11.62
C ILE A 189 -19.84 -2.99 -10.10
N CYS A 190 -20.97 -2.50 -9.58
CA CYS A 190 -21.32 -2.65 -8.16
C CYS A 190 -21.58 -4.11 -7.77
N GLU A 191 -22.19 -4.93 -8.65
CA GLU A 191 -22.36 -6.36 -8.40
C GLU A 191 -21.00 -7.09 -8.35
N VAL A 192 -20.04 -6.72 -9.21
CA VAL A 192 -18.67 -7.26 -9.14
C VAL A 192 -18.00 -6.91 -7.82
N VAL A 193 -18.11 -5.65 -7.38
CA VAL A 193 -17.53 -5.20 -6.10
C VAL A 193 -18.22 -5.84 -4.91
N LYS A 194 -19.54 -5.98 -4.96
CA LYS A 194 -20.33 -6.69 -3.95
C LYS A 194 -19.89 -8.15 -3.83
N ASP A 195 -19.73 -8.86 -4.95
CA ASP A 195 -19.27 -10.25 -4.98
C ASP A 195 -17.90 -10.40 -4.31
N ILE A 196 -16.94 -9.52 -4.61
CA ILE A 196 -15.63 -9.51 -3.97
C ILE A 196 -15.76 -9.23 -2.46
N THR A 197 -16.47 -8.17 -2.08
CA THR A 197 -16.63 -7.76 -0.68
C THR A 197 -17.31 -8.84 0.15
N HIS A 198 -18.32 -9.49 -0.42
CA HIS A 198 -19.08 -10.54 0.27
C HIS A 198 -18.23 -11.79 0.52
N ARG A 199 -17.56 -12.29 -0.52
CA ARG A 199 -16.90 -13.62 -0.50
C ARG A 199 -15.50 -13.61 0.08
N TYR A 200 -14.78 -12.49 0.01
CA TYR A 200 -13.37 -12.42 0.38
C TYR A 200 -13.15 -11.54 1.62
N ASP A 201 -12.12 -11.88 2.36
CA ASP A 201 -11.70 -11.09 3.54
C ASP A 201 -10.73 -9.96 3.12
N VAL A 202 -11.21 -9.08 2.23
CA VAL A 202 -10.44 -7.91 1.80
C VAL A 202 -10.53 -6.80 2.86
N ASP A 203 -9.42 -6.09 3.07
CA ASP A 203 -9.41 -4.91 3.95
C ASP A 203 -9.95 -3.66 3.23
N ALA A 204 -9.79 -3.61 1.89
CA ALA A 204 -10.31 -2.52 1.07
C ALA A 204 -10.60 -2.93 -0.37
N ILE A 205 -11.52 -2.18 -0.97
CA ILE A 205 -11.67 -2.06 -2.43
C ILE A 205 -10.94 -0.80 -2.88
N HIS A 206 -10.15 -0.91 -3.94
CA HIS A 206 -9.36 0.19 -4.49
C HIS A 206 -9.61 0.35 -5.99
N ILE A 207 -9.83 1.58 -6.47
CA ILE A 207 -9.88 1.89 -7.89
C ILE A 207 -8.80 2.91 -8.27
N ASP A 208 -8.37 2.84 -9.53
CA ASP A 208 -7.36 3.74 -10.09
C ASP A 208 -7.95 5.05 -10.65
N ASP A 209 -7.22 5.72 -11.51
CA ASP A 209 -7.55 7.03 -12.10
C ASP A 209 -8.21 6.95 -13.48
N TYR A 210 -8.54 5.73 -13.96
CA TYR A 210 -9.17 5.55 -15.28
C TYR A 210 -10.70 5.65 -15.18
N PHE A 211 -11.21 6.88 -14.97
CA PHE A 211 -12.65 7.19 -15.00
C PHE A 211 -13.13 7.34 -16.44
N TYR A 212 -13.15 8.53 -17.03
CA TYR A 212 -13.16 8.64 -18.48
C TYR A 212 -11.75 8.40 -19.03
N PRO A 213 -11.64 7.99 -20.33
CA PRO A 213 -10.34 7.70 -20.90
C PRO A 213 -9.42 8.93 -20.95
N TYR A 214 -8.13 8.73 -20.79
CA TYR A 214 -7.13 9.77 -20.99
C TYR A 214 -7.28 10.41 -22.38
N PRO A 215 -7.23 11.74 -22.50
CA PRO A 215 -7.34 12.43 -23.77
C PRO A 215 -6.28 11.96 -24.77
N ALA A 216 -6.71 11.63 -25.99
CA ALA A 216 -5.83 11.31 -27.10
C ALA A 216 -5.88 12.43 -28.13
N PRO A 217 -4.74 12.87 -28.70
CA PRO A 217 -4.69 13.97 -29.66
C PRO A 217 -5.63 13.76 -30.85
N GLY A 218 -6.49 14.74 -31.11
CA GLY A 218 -7.45 14.73 -32.21
C GLY A 218 -8.62 13.76 -32.06
N LYS A 219 -8.84 13.16 -30.89
CA LYS A 219 -9.93 12.21 -30.65
C LYS A 219 -10.89 12.75 -29.59
N ALA A 220 -12.16 12.88 -29.99
CA ALA A 220 -13.24 13.13 -29.04
C ALA A 220 -13.71 11.80 -28.41
N ILE A 221 -14.20 11.86 -27.17
CA ILE A 221 -14.88 10.73 -26.53
C ILE A 221 -16.21 10.52 -27.25
N PRO A 222 -16.51 9.31 -27.76
CA PRO A 222 -17.68 9.05 -28.59
C PRO A 222 -18.95 8.77 -27.76
N ASP A 223 -19.33 9.71 -26.89
CA ASP A 223 -20.48 9.65 -25.99
C ASP A 223 -21.66 10.54 -26.43
N ASP A 224 -21.68 11.02 -27.70
CA ASP A 224 -22.71 11.89 -28.22
C ASP A 224 -24.12 11.29 -28.09
N ALA A 225 -24.26 10.03 -28.46
CA ALA A 225 -25.55 9.34 -28.41
C ALA A 225 -26.06 9.18 -26.95
N SER A 226 -25.17 8.93 -26.00
CA SER A 226 -25.52 8.84 -24.58
C SER A 226 -25.86 10.21 -24.02
N TYR A 227 -25.09 11.25 -24.35
CA TYR A 227 -25.33 12.61 -23.92
C TYR A 227 -26.67 13.16 -24.44
N LEU A 228 -26.98 12.95 -25.71
CA LEU A 228 -28.26 13.38 -26.28
C LEU A 228 -29.48 12.75 -25.59
N ARG A 229 -29.34 11.49 -25.15
CA ARG A 229 -30.44 10.77 -24.47
C ARG A 229 -30.52 11.02 -22.97
N LYS A 230 -29.38 11.27 -22.30
CA LYS A 230 -29.26 11.24 -20.84
C LYS A 230 -28.65 12.51 -20.23
N GLY A 231 -28.34 13.52 -21.03
CA GLY A 231 -27.69 14.76 -20.60
C GLY A 231 -28.54 15.65 -19.69
N ASN A 232 -29.88 15.50 -19.72
CA ASN A 232 -30.82 16.17 -18.81
C ASN A 232 -30.59 17.68 -18.68
N GLY A 233 -30.18 18.37 -19.76
CA GLY A 233 -29.90 19.80 -19.77
C GLY A 233 -28.54 20.21 -19.13
N MET A 234 -27.76 19.30 -18.60
CA MET A 234 -26.40 19.60 -18.12
C MET A 234 -25.47 19.92 -19.30
N ASN A 235 -24.46 20.77 -19.09
CA ASN A 235 -23.36 20.80 -20.04
C ASN A 235 -22.61 19.47 -20.03
N ARG A 236 -21.94 19.13 -21.13
CA ARG A 236 -21.33 17.80 -21.32
C ARG A 236 -20.30 17.44 -20.27
N ASN A 237 -19.48 18.39 -19.85
CA ASN A 237 -18.41 18.11 -18.87
C ASN A 237 -18.98 17.86 -17.48
N ASP A 238 -19.99 18.60 -17.06
CA ASP A 238 -20.68 18.37 -15.79
C ASP A 238 -21.45 17.05 -15.82
N TRP A 239 -22.08 16.72 -16.94
CA TRP A 239 -22.76 15.44 -17.11
C TRP A 239 -21.78 14.25 -17.02
N ARG A 240 -20.59 14.34 -17.60
CA ARG A 240 -19.56 13.31 -17.46
C ARG A 240 -19.12 13.14 -16.01
N ARG A 241 -18.86 14.24 -15.30
CA ARG A 241 -18.53 14.19 -13.86
C ARG A 241 -19.65 13.55 -13.06
N HIS A 242 -20.87 14.00 -13.28
CA HIS A 242 -22.05 13.43 -12.63
C HIS A 242 -22.17 11.91 -12.81
N ASN A 243 -21.90 11.38 -14.02
CA ASN A 243 -21.91 9.93 -14.25
C ASN A 243 -20.84 9.19 -13.42
N VAL A 244 -19.67 9.79 -13.25
CA VAL A 244 -18.60 9.23 -12.40
C VAL A 244 -18.99 9.32 -10.93
N ASP A 245 -19.52 10.48 -10.49
CA ASP A 245 -19.97 10.70 -9.11
C ASP A 245 -21.02 9.66 -8.68
N LEU A 246 -21.98 9.37 -9.57
CA LEU A 246 -22.99 8.32 -9.34
C LEU A 246 -22.38 6.94 -9.13
N LEU A 247 -21.33 6.58 -9.86
CA LEU A 247 -20.65 5.30 -9.62
C LEU A 247 -19.94 5.29 -8.27
N ILE A 248 -19.21 6.38 -7.94
CA ILE A 248 -18.45 6.47 -6.69
C ILE A 248 -19.38 6.34 -5.48
N GLU A 249 -20.48 7.11 -5.47
CA GLU A 249 -21.50 7.02 -4.41
C GLU A 249 -22.09 5.60 -4.30
N GLN A 250 -22.45 5.00 -5.45
CA GLN A 250 -23.05 3.67 -5.48
C GLN A 250 -22.09 2.58 -5.00
N LEU A 251 -20.81 2.66 -5.38
CA LEU A 251 -19.77 1.75 -4.90
C LEU A 251 -19.58 1.85 -3.39
N TYR A 252 -19.44 3.07 -2.87
CA TYR A 252 -19.32 3.30 -1.43
C TYR A 252 -20.48 2.66 -0.66
N ASN A 253 -21.72 2.97 -1.06
CA ASN A 253 -22.92 2.44 -0.42
C ASN A 253 -22.99 0.91 -0.52
N THR A 254 -22.60 0.33 -1.66
CA THR A 254 -22.56 -1.12 -1.86
C THR A 254 -21.58 -1.78 -0.90
N ILE A 255 -20.35 -1.28 -0.81
CA ILE A 255 -19.31 -1.82 0.07
C ILE A 255 -19.75 -1.72 1.55
N LYS A 256 -20.21 -0.54 1.98
CA LYS A 256 -20.59 -0.31 3.38
C LYS A 256 -21.81 -1.12 3.81
N LYS A 257 -22.70 -1.46 2.87
CA LYS A 257 -23.84 -2.32 3.12
C LYS A 257 -23.43 -3.79 3.31
N GLU A 258 -22.45 -4.28 2.55
CA GLU A 258 -21.96 -5.66 2.67
C GLU A 258 -21.10 -5.84 3.92
N LYS A 259 -20.03 -5.05 4.05
CA LYS A 259 -19.09 -5.08 5.18
C LYS A 259 -18.68 -3.65 5.56
N PRO A 260 -19.24 -3.05 6.62
CA PRO A 260 -19.02 -1.65 6.95
C PRO A 260 -17.56 -1.29 7.28
N TRP A 261 -16.74 -2.28 7.62
CA TRP A 261 -15.32 -2.12 7.91
C TRP A 261 -14.43 -2.14 6.65
N VAL A 262 -14.91 -2.71 5.52
CA VAL A 262 -14.14 -2.71 4.27
C VAL A 262 -14.06 -1.29 3.73
N ARG A 263 -12.84 -0.82 3.50
CA ARG A 263 -12.57 0.54 3.04
C ARG A 263 -12.76 0.67 1.53
N PHE A 264 -13.14 1.85 1.08
CA PHE A 264 -13.17 2.21 -0.33
C PHE A 264 -12.14 3.31 -0.59
N GLY A 265 -11.15 3.02 -1.44
CA GLY A 265 -10.07 3.94 -1.78
C GLY A 265 -9.93 4.21 -3.26
N ILE A 266 -9.40 5.38 -3.56
CA ILE A 266 -9.15 5.83 -4.93
C ILE A 266 -7.72 6.36 -5.06
N SER A 267 -7.04 5.98 -6.15
CA SER A 267 -5.76 6.60 -6.53
C SER A 267 -5.96 7.51 -7.75
N PRO A 268 -6.37 8.76 -7.55
CA PRO A 268 -6.61 9.70 -8.63
C PRO A 268 -5.30 10.17 -9.27
N PHE A 269 -5.36 10.71 -10.48
CA PHE A 269 -4.24 11.43 -11.08
C PHE A 269 -3.75 12.55 -10.14
N GLY A 270 -2.46 12.83 -10.11
CA GLY A 270 -1.83 13.69 -9.09
C GLY A 270 -2.20 15.18 -9.12
N ILE A 271 -2.91 15.67 -10.13
CA ILE A 271 -3.36 17.06 -10.26
C ILE A 271 -4.88 17.08 -10.30
N TRP A 272 -5.52 17.71 -9.30
CA TRP A 272 -6.97 17.93 -9.34
C TRP A 272 -7.33 18.94 -10.44
N ARG A 273 -6.85 20.18 -10.34
CA ARG A 273 -6.89 21.25 -11.34
C ARG A 273 -5.64 22.12 -11.27
N ASN A 274 -5.27 22.71 -12.37
CA ASN A 274 -4.21 23.72 -12.42
C ASN A 274 -4.72 25.08 -11.90
N LYS A 275 -3.90 25.82 -11.18
CA LYS A 275 -4.27 27.14 -10.64
C LYS A 275 -4.72 28.15 -11.72
N ARG A 276 -4.20 28.03 -12.94
CA ARG A 276 -4.63 28.86 -14.07
C ARG A 276 -6.06 28.54 -14.56
N THR A 277 -6.53 27.31 -14.31
CA THR A 277 -7.88 26.86 -14.68
C THR A 277 -8.89 27.15 -13.57
N ASP A 278 -8.49 26.95 -12.32
CA ASP A 278 -9.29 27.26 -11.12
C ASP A 278 -8.36 27.82 -10.04
N PRO A 279 -8.69 28.99 -9.41
CA PRO A 279 -7.85 29.58 -8.35
C PRO A 279 -7.57 28.66 -7.16
N ARG A 280 -8.45 27.67 -6.90
CA ARG A 280 -8.26 26.62 -5.87
C ARG A 280 -7.27 25.53 -6.30
N GLY A 281 -6.91 25.48 -7.57
CA GLY A 281 -6.03 24.47 -8.15
C GLY A 281 -4.58 24.59 -7.67
N SER A 282 -3.81 23.56 -7.97
CA SER A 282 -2.39 23.50 -7.65
C SER A 282 -1.53 24.31 -8.64
N GLU A 283 -0.34 24.70 -8.21
CA GLU A 283 0.69 25.33 -9.07
C GLU A 283 1.31 24.29 -10.03
N SER A 284 0.54 23.90 -11.03
CA SER A 284 0.87 22.87 -12.01
C SER A 284 0.36 23.27 -13.40
N THR A 285 0.77 22.53 -14.43
CA THR A 285 0.36 22.76 -15.83
C THR A 285 0.08 21.46 -16.58
N GLY A 286 -0.14 20.36 -15.85
CA GLY A 286 -0.42 19.04 -16.43
C GLY A 286 -1.90 18.78 -16.69
N LEU A 287 -2.20 17.52 -17.08
CA LEU A 287 -3.53 16.96 -17.16
C LEU A 287 -4.24 17.07 -15.79
N GLN A 288 -5.57 17.18 -15.80
CA GLN A 288 -6.38 17.48 -14.63
C GLN A 288 -7.44 16.40 -14.38
N ASN A 289 -7.59 15.93 -13.15
CA ASN A 289 -8.68 15.00 -12.81
C ASN A 289 -10.06 15.54 -13.21
N TYR A 290 -10.35 16.77 -12.75
CA TYR A 290 -11.67 17.38 -12.86
C TYR A 290 -12.08 17.65 -14.31
N ASP A 291 -11.16 18.21 -15.10
CA ASP A 291 -11.49 18.67 -16.46
C ASP A 291 -11.23 17.60 -17.53
N ASP A 292 -10.21 16.77 -17.37
CA ASP A 292 -9.76 15.84 -18.41
C ASP A 292 -10.23 14.40 -18.17
N LEU A 293 -10.33 13.98 -16.89
CA LEU A 293 -10.78 12.63 -16.50
C LEU A 293 -12.19 12.63 -15.88
N TYR A 294 -12.78 13.81 -15.71
CA TYR A 294 -14.13 14.02 -15.17
C TYR A 294 -14.31 13.42 -13.76
N ALA A 295 -13.28 13.55 -12.93
CA ALA A 295 -13.22 13.02 -11.57
C ALA A 295 -13.17 14.16 -10.55
N ASP A 296 -14.24 14.34 -9.76
CA ASP A 296 -14.32 15.37 -8.72
C ASP A 296 -13.97 14.81 -7.33
N VAL A 297 -12.69 14.56 -7.13
CA VAL A 297 -12.17 13.96 -5.89
C VAL A 297 -12.48 14.82 -4.66
N LEU A 298 -12.52 16.15 -4.80
CA LEU A 298 -12.87 17.03 -3.67
C LEU A 298 -14.34 16.90 -3.28
N LEU A 299 -15.23 16.71 -4.25
CA LEU A 299 -16.63 16.40 -3.97
C LEU A 299 -16.75 15.08 -3.21
N TRP A 300 -16.02 14.03 -3.62
CA TRP A 300 -16.08 12.72 -2.98
C TRP A 300 -15.56 12.75 -1.54
N ASP A 301 -14.48 13.51 -1.27
CA ASP A 301 -14.01 13.80 0.10
C ASP A 301 -15.09 14.53 0.91
N GLN A 302 -15.66 15.59 0.37
CA GLN A 302 -16.69 16.39 1.04
C GLN A 302 -17.95 15.57 1.38
N LYS A 303 -18.35 14.68 0.49
CA LYS A 303 -19.54 13.81 0.65
C LYS A 303 -19.26 12.57 1.51
N GLY A 304 -17.99 12.23 1.77
CA GLY A 304 -17.61 11.02 2.46
C GLY A 304 -17.92 9.76 1.66
N TRP A 305 -17.80 9.83 0.33
CA TRP A 305 -18.02 8.69 -0.57
C TRP A 305 -16.77 7.84 -0.81
N VAL A 306 -15.67 8.17 -0.15
CA VAL A 306 -14.43 7.41 -0.14
C VAL A 306 -13.83 7.43 1.27
N ASP A 307 -13.14 6.37 1.65
CA ASP A 307 -12.47 6.28 2.96
C ASP A 307 -11.02 6.77 2.89
N TYR A 308 -10.38 6.65 1.71
CA TYR A 308 -9.03 7.17 1.51
C TYR A 308 -8.76 7.53 0.05
N VAL A 309 -7.82 8.45 -0.14
CA VAL A 309 -7.31 8.85 -1.45
C VAL A 309 -5.80 8.73 -1.51
N VAL A 310 -5.28 8.30 -2.69
CA VAL A 310 -3.85 8.12 -2.93
C VAL A 310 -3.47 8.84 -4.23
N PRO A 311 -3.38 10.19 -4.25
CA PRO A 311 -3.02 10.91 -5.46
C PRO A 311 -1.65 10.44 -5.99
N GLN A 312 -1.58 10.19 -7.30
CA GLN A 312 -0.40 9.65 -7.97
C GLN A 312 0.62 10.78 -8.25
N LEU A 313 1.47 11.10 -7.26
CA LEU A 313 2.50 12.14 -7.39
C LEU A 313 3.79 11.57 -7.98
N TYR A 314 3.69 11.03 -9.20
CA TYR A 314 4.76 10.27 -9.86
C TYR A 314 5.84 11.16 -10.51
N TRP A 315 6.02 12.38 -10.03
CA TRP A 315 7.00 13.33 -10.55
C TRP A 315 8.13 13.58 -9.56
N SER A 316 9.24 14.12 -10.08
CA SER A 316 10.33 14.61 -9.23
C SER A 316 9.88 15.83 -8.40
N LEU A 317 10.61 16.11 -7.33
CA LEU A 317 10.27 17.17 -6.37
C LEU A 317 10.00 18.52 -7.03
N ASP A 318 10.83 18.91 -8.00
CA ASP A 318 10.78 20.22 -8.64
C ASP A 318 10.52 20.15 -10.16
N GLN A 319 9.82 19.10 -10.63
CA GLN A 319 9.43 19.00 -12.04
C GLN A 319 8.56 20.19 -12.45
N ALA A 320 8.94 20.90 -13.50
CA ALA A 320 8.34 22.18 -13.89
C ALA A 320 6.81 22.14 -14.05
N ALA A 321 6.27 21.10 -14.74
CA ALA A 321 4.84 20.99 -15.00
C ALA A 321 4.03 20.47 -13.81
N ALA A 322 4.65 19.69 -12.91
CA ALA A 322 3.99 18.99 -11.82
C ALA A 322 4.97 18.76 -10.65
N PRO A 323 5.38 19.81 -9.93
CA PRO A 323 6.35 19.68 -8.84
C PRO A 323 5.72 18.93 -7.67
N SER A 324 6.18 17.68 -7.41
CA SER A 324 5.56 16.84 -6.38
C SER A 324 5.59 17.47 -4.99
N ARG A 325 6.60 18.29 -4.68
CA ARG A 325 6.71 19.08 -3.45
C ARG A 325 5.51 20.03 -3.24
N LYS A 326 5.04 20.68 -4.31
CA LYS A 326 3.89 21.58 -4.25
C LYS A 326 2.57 20.81 -4.26
N LEU A 327 2.52 19.73 -5.01
CA LEU A 327 1.33 18.88 -5.12
C LEU A 327 1.01 18.18 -3.80
N VAL A 328 2.00 17.60 -3.10
CA VAL A 328 1.74 16.95 -1.81
C VAL A 328 1.19 17.95 -0.78
N LYS A 329 1.71 19.17 -0.76
CA LYS A 329 1.18 20.23 0.10
C LYS A 329 -0.23 20.60 -0.29
N TRP A 330 -0.52 20.74 -1.59
CA TRP A 330 -1.86 21.05 -2.07
C TRP A 330 -2.87 19.96 -1.65
N TRP A 331 -2.55 18.68 -1.80
CA TRP A 331 -3.42 17.60 -1.37
C TRP A 331 -3.62 17.59 0.15
N ASN A 332 -2.57 17.81 0.93
CA ASN A 332 -2.65 17.95 2.39
C ASN A 332 -3.62 19.09 2.81
N ASP A 333 -3.61 20.19 2.08
CA ASP A 333 -4.39 21.39 2.41
C ASP A 333 -5.86 21.30 1.91
N ASN A 334 -6.21 20.30 1.09
CA ASN A 334 -7.53 20.20 0.44
C ASN A 334 -8.30 18.88 0.72
N ILE A 335 -7.69 17.88 1.34
CA ILE A 335 -8.36 16.64 1.78
C ILE A 335 -8.54 16.70 3.30
N HIS A 336 -9.79 16.54 3.78
CA HIS A 336 -10.13 16.77 5.18
C HIS A 336 -10.99 15.67 5.82
N ASN A 337 -11.80 14.96 5.04
CA ASN A 337 -12.77 14.00 5.55
C ASN A 337 -12.32 12.55 5.38
N THR A 338 -11.41 12.30 4.43
CA THR A 338 -10.86 10.99 4.09
C THR A 338 -9.38 10.90 4.47
N ASP A 339 -8.86 9.70 4.60
CA ASP A 339 -7.42 9.51 4.80
C ASP A 339 -6.65 9.82 3.52
N LEU A 340 -5.52 10.52 3.66
CA LEU A 340 -4.65 10.87 2.54
C LEU A 340 -3.33 10.09 2.62
N TYR A 341 -3.03 9.33 1.58
CA TYR A 341 -1.73 8.69 1.36
C TYR A 341 -1.13 9.19 0.05
N ILE A 342 0.19 9.20 -0.08
CA ILE A 342 0.84 9.74 -1.29
C ILE A 342 1.38 8.62 -2.15
N GLY A 343 0.91 8.56 -3.41
CA GLY A 343 1.45 7.67 -4.44
C GLY A 343 2.80 8.17 -4.94
N GLN A 344 3.84 7.35 -4.78
CA GLN A 344 5.22 7.65 -5.15
C GLN A 344 5.71 6.69 -6.24
N ASP A 345 6.27 7.22 -7.34
CA ASP A 345 6.97 6.40 -8.34
C ASP A 345 8.37 6.06 -7.84
N VAL A 346 8.62 4.78 -7.55
CA VAL A 346 9.90 4.31 -7.01
C VAL A 346 11.02 4.56 -8.00
N LYS A 347 10.84 4.17 -9.27
CA LYS A 347 11.89 4.32 -10.27
C LYS A 347 12.30 5.78 -10.45
N ARG A 348 11.34 6.67 -10.62
CA ARG A 348 11.60 8.09 -10.77
C ARG A 348 12.22 8.70 -9.51
N THR A 349 11.74 8.32 -8.34
CA THR A 349 12.31 8.78 -7.06
C THR A 349 13.77 8.39 -6.91
N MET A 350 14.12 7.16 -7.29
CA MET A 350 15.50 6.66 -7.20
C MET A 350 16.40 7.17 -8.34
N ASP A 351 15.82 7.58 -9.46
CA ASP A 351 16.57 8.12 -10.61
C ASP A 351 16.79 9.64 -10.53
N SER A 352 15.94 10.35 -9.78
CA SER A 352 16.02 11.82 -9.67
C SER A 352 16.99 12.22 -8.56
N PRO A 353 17.96 13.11 -8.84
CA PRO A 353 18.81 13.67 -7.79
C PRO A 353 18.00 14.59 -6.87
N ASP A 354 18.27 14.54 -5.57
CA ASP A 354 17.64 15.43 -4.61
C ASP A 354 18.07 16.88 -4.86
N PRO A 355 17.14 17.84 -4.97
CA PRO A 355 17.48 19.23 -5.29
C PRO A 355 18.39 19.94 -4.26
N LYS A 356 18.41 19.45 -3.01
CA LYS A 356 19.25 20.00 -1.93
C LYS A 356 20.58 19.26 -1.78
N ASN A 357 20.67 18.02 -2.26
CA ASN A 357 21.89 17.22 -2.20
C ASN A 357 21.94 16.26 -3.39
N HIS A 358 22.59 16.70 -4.46
CA HIS A 358 22.66 15.99 -5.74
C HIS A 358 23.38 14.63 -5.67
N ASP A 359 24.10 14.33 -4.58
CA ASP A 359 24.73 13.02 -4.34
C ASP A 359 23.73 11.96 -3.83
N ARG A 360 22.46 12.37 -3.55
CA ARG A 360 21.37 11.52 -3.11
C ARG A 360 20.22 11.53 -4.10
N ASN A 361 19.39 10.47 -4.04
CA ASN A 361 18.09 10.47 -4.70
C ASN A 361 17.02 11.18 -3.82
N GLU A 362 15.83 11.35 -4.37
CA GLU A 362 14.74 12.09 -3.72
C GLU A 362 14.01 11.34 -2.58
N LEU A 363 14.34 10.07 -2.30
CA LEU A 363 13.57 9.22 -1.37
C LEU A 363 13.49 9.83 0.04
N ASP A 364 14.61 10.30 0.56
CA ASP A 364 14.69 10.92 1.89
C ASP A 364 13.77 12.14 2.02
N THR A 365 13.89 13.05 1.06
CA THR A 365 13.11 14.29 1.04
C THR A 365 11.62 14.01 0.87
N LYS A 366 11.23 13.05 0.02
CA LYS A 366 9.82 12.69 -0.20
C LYS A 366 9.19 12.06 1.03
N VAL A 367 9.87 11.11 1.70
CA VAL A 367 9.34 10.50 2.94
C VAL A 367 9.25 11.54 4.06
N THR A 368 10.30 12.33 4.25
CA THR A 368 10.32 13.39 5.27
C THR A 368 9.21 14.43 5.02
N LEU A 369 9.03 14.84 3.76
CA LEU A 369 7.97 15.79 3.40
C LEU A 369 6.58 15.23 3.71
N SER A 370 6.30 13.97 3.37
CA SER A 370 5.03 13.32 3.70
C SER A 370 4.78 13.27 5.21
N ARG A 371 5.78 12.88 6.01
CA ARG A 371 5.66 12.78 7.47
C ARG A 371 5.47 14.13 8.20
N ASN A 372 5.98 15.21 7.61
CA ASN A 372 5.84 16.56 8.18
C ASN A 372 4.49 17.22 7.87
N LEU A 373 3.64 16.60 7.07
CA LEU A 373 2.33 17.12 6.70
C LEU A 373 1.23 16.43 7.52
N LYS A 374 0.41 17.23 8.18
CA LYS A 374 -0.56 16.80 9.21
C LYS A 374 -1.57 15.75 8.71
N ASN A 375 -2.05 15.92 7.48
CA ASN A 375 -3.13 15.08 6.93
C ASN A 375 -2.59 13.91 6.10
N VAL A 376 -1.26 13.80 5.90
CA VAL A 376 -0.65 12.70 5.15
C VAL A 376 -0.35 11.54 6.09
N GLY A 377 -1.11 10.46 5.95
CA GLY A 377 -1.01 9.25 6.78
C GLY A 377 -0.01 8.21 6.29
N GLY A 378 0.71 8.45 5.19
CA GLY A 378 1.69 7.51 4.67
C GLY A 378 1.95 7.59 3.16
N ASN A 379 2.64 6.58 2.63
CA ASN A 379 3.02 6.50 1.23
C ASN A 379 2.62 5.16 0.60
N VAL A 380 2.39 5.18 -0.71
CA VAL A 380 2.14 3.98 -1.52
C VAL A 380 3.11 3.96 -2.70
N TRP A 381 3.81 2.84 -2.89
CA TRP A 381 4.92 2.72 -3.82
C TRP A 381 4.46 2.17 -5.17
N TRP A 382 4.60 2.96 -6.23
CA TRP A 382 4.40 2.57 -7.62
C TRP A 382 5.71 2.28 -8.32
N HIS A 383 5.86 1.17 -9.04
CA HIS A 383 5.07 -0.02 -8.73
C HIS A 383 5.88 -0.92 -7.80
N GLY A 384 5.19 -1.72 -7.03
CA GLY A 384 5.78 -2.60 -6.02
C GLY A 384 6.91 -3.49 -6.54
N TYR A 385 6.91 -3.84 -7.83
CA TYR A 385 8.00 -4.63 -8.43
C TYR A 385 9.35 -3.91 -8.44
N TRP A 386 9.40 -2.58 -8.40
CA TRP A 386 10.65 -1.84 -8.18
C TRP A 386 11.14 -1.95 -6.74
N VAL A 387 10.21 -2.06 -5.78
CA VAL A 387 10.55 -2.35 -4.37
C VAL A 387 11.03 -3.80 -4.26
N THR A 388 10.24 -4.78 -4.72
CA THR A 388 10.61 -6.20 -4.59
C THR A 388 11.84 -6.59 -5.40
N GLY A 389 12.16 -5.86 -6.46
CA GLY A 389 13.40 -5.95 -7.24
C GLY A 389 14.57 -5.16 -6.65
N ASN A 390 14.36 -4.47 -5.52
CA ASN A 390 15.37 -3.60 -4.86
C ASN A 390 16.04 -2.60 -5.81
N TYR A 391 15.26 -1.97 -6.68
CA TYR A 391 15.77 -1.05 -7.69
C TYR A 391 16.63 0.05 -7.06
N LYS A 392 17.92 0.12 -7.45
CA LYS A 392 18.92 1.06 -6.92
C LYS A 392 18.95 1.12 -5.38
N GLY A 393 18.66 0.00 -4.70
CA GLY A 393 18.65 -0.09 -3.25
C GLY A 393 17.40 0.51 -2.58
N ALA A 394 16.26 0.62 -3.30
CA ALA A 394 15.02 1.18 -2.77
C ALA A 394 14.50 0.39 -1.56
N ALA A 395 14.38 -0.96 -1.67
CA ALA A 395 13.93 -1.80 -0.58
C ALA A 395 14.86 -1.72 0.64
N ASP A 396 16.17 -1.75 0.41
CA ASP A 396 17.17 -1.61 1.47
C ASP A 396 17.06 -0.27 2.19
N SER A 397 16.87 0.82 1.45
CA SER A 397 16.71 2.16 2.01
C SER A 397 15.42 2.27 2.83
N LEU A 398 14.33 1.70 2.34
CA LEU A 398 13.07 1.62 3.08
C LEU A 398 13.26 0.83 4.37
N ALA A 399 13.72 -0.41 4.29
CA ALA A 399 13.87 -1.32 5.44
C ALA A 399 14.83 -0.80 6.50
N LYS A 400 15.96 -0.21 6.09
CA LYS A 400 17.03 0.17 7.03
C LYS A 400 16.84 1.56 7.63
N LYS A 401 16.11 2.46 6.97
CA LYS A 401 16.03 3.86 7.39
C LYS A 401 14.60 4.35 7.60
N TYR A 402 13.74 4.25 6.58
CA TYR A 402 12.44 4.92 6.60
C TYR A 402 11.30 4.06 7.15
N GLN A 403 11.45 2.75 7.10
CA GLN A 403 10.48 1.75 7.56
C GLN A 403 11.15 0.67 8.41
N SER A 404 12.17 1.06 9.20
CA SER A 404 13.00 0.14 9.97
C SER A 404 12.32 -0.45 11.21
N THR A 405 11.18 0.10 11.62
CA THR A 405 10.32 -0.45 12.65
C THR A 405 9.01 -0.95 12.04
N ILE A 406 8.38 -1.93 12.69
CA ILE A 406 7.02 -2.34 12.35
C ILE A 406 6.09 -1.16 12.62
N ALA A 407 5.31 -0.75 11.62
CA ALA A 407 4.26 0.25 11.79
C ALA A 407 2.89 -0.41 11.67
N LEU A 408 2.00 -0.06 12.57
CA LEU A 408 0.60 -0.42 12.47
C LEU A 408 -0.04 0.44 11.36
N PRO A 409 -1.01 -0.07 10.59
CA PRO A 409 -1.83 0.79 9.76
C PRO A 409 -2.54 1.87 10.61
N PRO A 410 -2.94 3.00 10.02
CA PRO A 410 -3.73 4.01 10.73
C PRO A 410 -5.01 3.44 11.33
N VAL A 411 -5.52 4.08 12.38
CA VAL A 411 -6.87 3.77 12.89
C VAL A 411 -7.89 4.36 11.93
N TYR A 412 -8.82 3.53 11.46
CA TYR A 412 -9.84 3.95 10.50
C TYR A 412 -11.13 4.37 11.18
N LYS A 413 -11.85 5.31 10.56
CA LYS A 413 -13.18 5.72 10.99
C LYS A 413 -14.18 4.59 10.70
N GLY A 414 -15.12 4.36 11.62
CA GLY A 414 -16.17 3.38 11.41
C GLY A 414 -16.89 2.99 12.71
N PRO A 415 -17.90 2.11 12.62
CA PRO A 415 -18.71 1.69 13.75
C PRO A 415 -17.93 0.80 14.73
N GLY A 416 -18.51 0.58 15.93
CA GLY A 416 -17.99 -0.32 16.95
C GLY A 416 -17.23 0.39 18.07
N LYS A 417 -16.90 -0.39 19.12
CA LYS A 417 -16.29 0.11 20.36
C LYS A 417 -14.79 -0.17 20.47
N GLY A 418 -14.24 -0.94 19.54
CA GLY A 418 -12.88 -1.45 19.58
C GLY A 418 -12.77 -2.87 20.11
N PRO A 419 -11.63 -3.52 19.92
CA PRO A 419 -11.46 -4.94 20.24
C PRO A 419 -11.30 -5.16 21.75
N LYS A 420 -11.61 -6.38 22.20
CA LYS A 420 -11.29 -6.82 23.55
C LYS A 420 -9.82 -7.19 23.64
N ALA A 421 -9.19 -6.93 24.79
CA ALA A 421 -7.84 -7.37 25.07
C ALA A 421 -7.71 -8.91 25.13
N VAL A 422 -6.51 -9.42 24.93
CA VAL A 422 -6.15 -10.83 25.23
C VAL A 422 -6.37 -11.10 26.72
N LYS A 423 -6.57 -12.37 27.09
CA LYS A 423 -6.85 -12.70 28.50
C LYS A 423 -5.60 -13.14 29.27
N LYS A 424 -4.71 -13.86 28.62
CA LYS A 424 -3.55 -14.49 29.25
C LYS A 424 -2.37 -14.41 28.31
N ILE A 425 -1.19 -14.16 28.84
CA ILE A 425 0.08 -14.25 28.11
C ILE A 425 0.96 -15.24 28.84
N GLU A 426 1.54 -16.16 28.10
CA GLU A 426 2.46 -17.19 28.62
C GLU A 426 3.76 -17.20 27.82
N LEU A 427 4.86 -17.43 28.55
CA LEU A 427 6.15 -17.69 27.98
C LEU A 427 6.41 -19.19 27.97
N GLU A 428 6.53 -19.76 26.77
CA GLU A 428 6.82 -21.17 26.54
C GLU A 428 8.26 -21.34 26.10
N LYS A 429 8.99 -22.25 26.73
CA LYS A 429 10.33 -22.66 26.32
C LYS A 429 10.30 -24.12 25.88
N SER A 430 10.84 -24.39 24.69
CA SER A 430 10.94 -25.73 24.11
C SER A 430 12.26 -25.90 23.37
N ASP A 431 12.54 -27.11 22.87
CA ASP A 431 13.72 -27.39 22.03
C ASP A 431 13.69 -26.59 20.70
N GLU A 432 12.50 -26.15 20.25
CA GLU A 432 12.33 -25.31 19.05
C GLU A 432 12.62 -23.82 19.32
N GLY A 433 12.77 -23.40 20.58
CA GLY A 433 13.05 -22.03 21.01
C GLY A 433 12.03 -21.49 22.02
N SER A 434 12.05 -20.18 22.22
CA SER A 434 11.14 -19.48 23.11
C SER A 434 9.97 -18.88 22.34
N PHE A 435 8.77 -19.01 22.91
CA PHE A 435 7.53 -18.51 22.30
C PHE A 435 6.70 -17.74 23.32
N LEU A 436 6.12 -16.69 22.85
CA LEU A 436 5.05 -15.98 23.56
C LEU A 436 3.71 -16.42 22.98
N SER A 437 2.78 -16.89 23.83
CA SER A 437 1.45 -17.30 23.45
C SER A 437 0.39 -16.57 24.30
N TRP A 438 -0.84 -16.51 23.82
CA TRP A 438 -1.93 -15.82 24.50
C TRP A 438 -3.29 -16.39 24.16
N ASP A 439 -4.24 -16.21 25.07
CA ASP A 439 -5.65 -16.49 24.84
C ASP A 439 -6.31 -15.30 24.13
N ALA A 440 -6.65 -15.48 22.85
CA ALA A 440 -7.36 -14.46 22.10
C ALA A 440 -8.81 -14.30 22.61
N PRO A 441 -9.38 -13.09 22.49
CA PRO A 441 -10.81 -12.92 22.73
C PRO A 441 -11.61 -13.72 21.69
N ALA A 442 -12.69 -14.37 22.13
CA ALA A 442 -13.57 -15.07 21.21
C ALA A 442 -14.34 -14.07 20.34
N ASN A 443 -14.22 -14.22 19.04
CA ASN A 443 -15.09 -13.58 18.06
C ASN A 443 -16.43 -14.32 17.99
N GLY A 444 -17.49 -13.62 17.57
CA GLY A 444 -18.80 -14.22 17.34
C GLY A 444 -18.85 -15.14 16.12
N ARG A 445 -20.01 -15.74 15.86
CA ARG A 445 -20.23 -16.52 14.62
C ARG A 445 -20.32 -15.63 13.37
N GLU A 446 -20.85 -14.43 13.53
CA GLU A 446 -20.94 -13.41 12.49
C GLU A 446 -19.77 -12.45 12.61
N GLU A 447 -19.15 -12.11 11.48
CA GLU A 447 -18.07 -11.13 11.41
C GLU A 447 -18.55 -9.76 11.88
N LYS A 448 -17.75 -9.09 12.70
CA LYS A 448 -18.01 -7.75 13.24
C LYS A 448 -16.79 -6.87 13.14
N THR A 449 -17.03 -5.57 13.12
CA THR A 449 -15.97 -4.56 13.09
C THR A 449 -14.99 -4.69 14.27
N ASP A 450 -15.51 -5.06 15.45
CA ASP A 450 -14.75 -5.17 16.72
C ASP A 450 -14.03 -6.51 16.88
N ASP A 451 -14.13 -7.42 15.92
CA ASP A 451 -13.47 -8.72 16.00
C ASP A 451 -11.95 -8.53 16.05
N ALA A 452 -11.31 -9.23 16.97
CA ALA A 452 -9.86 -9.29 17.06
C ALA A 452 -9.32 -10.09 15.87
N ILE A 453 -8.61 -9.42 14.96
CA ILE A 453 -8.09 -10.04 13.74
C ILE A 453 -6.57 -10.11 13.70
N ARG A 454 -5.89 -9.26 14.46
CA ARG A 454 -4.42 -9.21 14.56
C ARG A 454 -4.01 -8.90 15.99
N PHE A 455 -2.77 -9.24 16.31
CA PHE A 455 -2.14 -9.00 17.61
C PHE A 455 -0.83 -8.25 17.41
N VAL A 456 -0.57 -7.30 18.31
CA VAL A 456 0.70 -6.57 18.36
C VAL A 456 1.46 -7.04 19.59
N VAL A 457 2.68 -7.46 19.39
CA VAL A 457 3.60 -7.87 20.47
C VAL A 457 4.64 -6.80 20.67
N TYR A 458 4.79 -6.36 21.90
CA TYR A 458 5.77 -5.39 22.34
C TYR A 458 6.79 -6.06 23.24
N GLU A 459 8.05 -5.65 23.12
CA GLU A 459 9.15 -6.04 24.00
C GLU A 459 9.77 -4.77 24.61
N PHE A 460 10.01 -4.79 25.90
CA PHE A 460 10.64 -3.71 26.64
C PHE A 460 11.85 -4.22 27.40
N LEU A 461 12.98 -3.51 27.26
CA LEU A 461 14.21 -3.85 27.97
C LEU A 461 14.11 -3.57 29.48
N PRO A 462 14.95 -4.18 30.30
CA PRO A 462 14.95 -3.91 31.74
C PRO A 462 15.12 -2.43 32.06
N GLY A 463 14.16 -1.87 32.82
CA GLY A 463 14.16 -0.45 33.20
C GLY A 463 13.56 0.51 32.16
N GLU A 464 13.17 0.04 30.98
CA GLU A 464 12.45 0.86 30.03
C GLU A 464 11.01 1.18 30.51
N LYS A 465 10.53 2.35 30.09
CA LYS A 465 9.11 2.71 30.27
C LYS A 465 8.25 1.79 29.40
N LEU A 466 7.22 1.18 30.01
CA LEU A 466 6.26 0.33 29.31
C LEU A 466 5.29 1.19 28.47
N ASP A 467 5.79 1.75 27.38
CA ASP A 467 5.04 2.66 26.50
C ASP A 467 4.75 2.01 25.17
N ILE A 468 3.51 1.52 24.99
CA ILE A 468 3.06 0.92 23.73
C ILE A 468 3.01 1.93 22.56
N ASN A 469 3.19 3.24 22.79
CA ASN A 469 3.31 4.21 21.71
C ASN A 469 4.73 4.27 21.10
N ASN A 470 5.71 3.64 21.75
CA ASN A 470 7.04 3.50 21.19
C ASN A 470 7.03 2.46 20.04
N SER A 471 7.21 2.93 18.80
CA SER A 471 7.26 2.05 17.62
C SER A 471 8.41 1.03 17.67
N GLN A 472 9.49 1.35 18.38
CA GLN A 472 10.65 0.49 18.49
C GLN A 472 10.42 -0.72 19.41
N ALA A 473 9.43 -0.64 20.29
CA ALA A 473 9.03 -1.75 21.15
C ALA A 473 8.21 -2.82 20.39
N ILE A 474 7.70 -2.53 19.18
CA ILE A 474 6.91 -3.51 18.42
C ILE A 474 7.84 -4.55 17.79
N VAL A 475 7.72 -5.79 18.24
CA VAL A 475 8.52 -6.93 17.74
C VAL A 475 7.73 -7.86 16.82
N ALA A 476 6.38 -7.83 16.87
CA ALA A 476 5.56 -8.56 15.92
C ALA A 476 4.18 -7.92 15.70
N LEU A 477 3.67 -8.07 14.47
CA LEU A 477 2.28 -7.87 14.08
C LEU A 477 1.82 -9.16 13.39
N THR A 478 0.85 -9.89 13.96
CA THR A 478 0.53 -11.25 13.56
C THR A 478 -0.95 -11.57 13.75
N PRO A 479 -1.57 -12.41 12.90
CA PRO A 479 -2.92 -12.96 13.14
C PRO A 479 -2.89 -14.20 14.05
N PHE A 480 -1.71 -14.74 14.35
CA PHE A 480 -1.55 -15.96 15.15
C PHE A 480 -1.52 -15.63 16.64
N HIS A 481 -1.92 -16.60 17.47
CA HIS A 481 -1.95 -16.48 18.94
C HIS A 481 -0.63 -16.89 19.61
N ARG A 482 0.41 -17.06 18.82
CA ARG A 482 1.74 -17.48 19.25
C ARG A 482 2.80 -16.89 18.33
N VAL A 483 3.87 -16.39 18.90
CA VAL A 483 5.00 -15.85 18.14
C VAL A 483 6.32 -16.34 18.75
N ARG A 484 7.27 -16.64 17.89
CA ARG A 484 8.64 -16.93 18.33
C ARG A 484 9.32 -15.62 18.73
N ILE A 485 9.95 -15.63 19.90
CA ILE A 485 10.71 -14.49 20.41
C ILE A 485 12.19 -14.87 20.54
N ALA A 486 13.07 -13.88 20.61
CA ALA A 486 14.46 -14.10 20.99
C ALA A 486 14.52 -14.68 22.42
N ASN A 487 15.66 -15.21 22.83
CA ASN A 487 15.79 -15.78 24.17
C ASN A 487 15.43 -14.74 25.24
N PRO A 488 14.36 -14.97 26.00
CA PRO A 488 13.90 -14.02 26.98
C PRO A 488 14.85 -14.09 28.22
N GLU A 489 15.42 -12.94 28.56
CA GLU A 489 16.24 -12.76 29.72
C GLU A 489 15.43 -12.22 30.91
N PRO A 490 15.81 -12.51 32.17
CA PRO A 490 15.17 -11.92 33.35
C PRO A 490 15.19 -10.38 33.28
N GLY A 491 14.05 -9.79 33.64
CA GLY A 491 13.86 -8.33 33.60
C GLY A 491 13.25 -7.78 32.31
N LEU A 492 13.19 -8.55 31.20
CA LEU A 492 12.41 -8.20 30.04
C LEU A 492 10.90 -8.16 30.37
N SER A 493 10.18 -7.32 29.68
CA SER A 493 8.71 -7.28 29.77
C SER A 493 8.11 -7.34 28.37
N TYR A 494 6.99 -8.03 28.25
CA TYR A 494 6.22 -8.11 27.02
C TYR A 494 4.84 -7.52 27.23
N ALA A 495 4.27 -6.96 26.18
CA ALA A 495 2.85 -6.64 26.14
C ALA A 495 2.23 -7.21 24.88
N VAL A 496 0.97 -7.59 24.94
CA VAL A 496 0.18 -7.98 23.79
C VAL A 496 -1.11 -7.17 23.78
N THR A 497 -1.41 -6.59 22.62
CA THR A 497 -2.68 -5.94 22.32
C THR A 497 -3.36 -6.63 21.15
N THR A 498 -4.66 -6.39 20.98
CA THR A 498 -5.42 -6.84 19.81
C THR A 498 -5.70 -5.66 18.87
N LEU A 499 -5.77 -5.91 17.58
CA LEU A 499 -6.32 -4.99 16.59
C LEU A 499 -7.61 -5.55 16.01
N ASP A 500 -8.61 -4.67 15.87
CA ASP A 500 -9.84 -4.99 15.13
C ASP A 500 -9.71 -4.67 13.63
N ARG A 501 -10.82 -4.83 12.90
CA ARG A 501 -10.90 -4.58 11.44
C ARG A 501 -10.71 -3.11 11.04
N LEU A 502 -10.75 -2.18 12.00
CA LEU A 502 -10.45 -0.75 11.81
C LEU A 502 -9.10 -0.34 12.42
N ASN A 503 -8.25 -1.32 12.74
CA ASN A 503 -6.94 -1.14 13.39
C ASN A 503 -7.01 -0.40 14.74
N ARG A 504 -8.17 -0.37 15.39
CA ARG A 504 -8.27 0.11 16.77
C ARG A 504 -7.59 -0.92 17.68
N GLU A 505 -6.89 -0.43 18.65
CA GLU A 505 -6.04 -1.24 19.52
C GLU A 505 -6.68 -1.36 20.91
N SER A 506 -6.65 -2.58 21.47
CA SER A 506 -7.10 -2.82 22.84
C SER A 506 -6.12 -2.28 23.88
N ASP A 507 -6.56 -2.28 25.15
CA ASP A 507 -5.64 -2.13 26.26
C ASP A 507 -4.60 -3.27 26.26
N PRO A 508 -3.33 -2.99 26.68
CA PRO A 508 -2.29 -4.00 26.73
C PRO A 508 -2.45 -4.93 27.94
N ILE A 509 -2.09 -6.20 27.73
CA ILE A 509 -1.82 -7.13 28.84
C ILE A 509 -0.32 -7.37 28.91
N PHE A 510 0.26 -7.30 30.09
CA PHE A 510 1.69 -7.38 30.32
C PHE A 510 2.13 -8.74 30.89
N LEU A 511 3.32 -9.18 30.50
CA LEU A 511 4.05 -10.30 31.09
C LEU A 511 5.46 -9.81 31.50
N TYR A 512 5.86 -10.09 32.74
CA TYR A 512 7.19 -9.78 33.26
C TYR A 512 8.02 -11.07 33.35
N VAL A 513 9.18 -11.10 32.71
CA VAL A 513 10.09 -12.24 32.75
C VAL A 513 10.88 -12.18 34.06
N LYS A 514 10.71 -13.24 34.87
CA LYS A 514 11.36 -13.39 36.19
C LYS A 514 12.71 -14.12 36.08
#